data_d289337095d4d86d6d6f27db7900483c
#
_entry.id   d289337095d4d86d6d6f27db7900483c
#
_cell.length_a   1.000
_cell.length_b   1.000
_cell.length_c   1.000
_cell.angle_alpha   90.00
_cell.angle_beta   90.00
_cell.angle_gamma   90.00
#
_symmetry.space_group_name_H-M   'P 1'
#
loop_
_entity.id
_entity.type
_entity.pdbx_description
1 polymer ?
#
loop_
_entity_poly.entity_id
_entity_poly.type
_entity_poly.pdbx_seq_one_letter_code
_entity_poly.pdbx_strand_id
1 'polypeptide(L)'
;MVLVSSKKLYYNPLNISFLPILTVSPMQIVFSPEKVARVLLWIVAFLTIANTLGQISHHFFGHSRLFGMVYLFNLNREWSVPSFYASFAVLFCSLLLTLIAWVHHRREEVDFKYWYGMAVIFLLLAIDEYTDIHNRIFEPVRSYLKAIGLISYAWLLVYVPLLLVIALIYRRFLARLPKPTIKLFVLAGVVYLVGAIGINLIGDQYTYQERDALSYSVFYTLEELCEMLGIIMFIYALLKYMEGYIGRLALVFLDREK
;
A
#
# COMPACT_ATOMS: atom_id res chain seq x y z
N MET A 1 11.33 -7.48 19.37
CA MET A 1 10.49 -8.40 18.60
C MET A 1 11.09 -9.79 18.68
N VAL A 2 10.53 -10.68 19.49
CA VAL A 2 10.98 -12.06 19.64
C VAL A 2 9.95 -12.95 18.95
N LEU A 3 10.36 -13.62 17.86
CA LEU A 3 9.56 -14.65 17.21
C LEU A 3 9.70 -15.94 18.02
N VAL A 4 8.66 -16.33 18.73
CA VAL A 4 8.63 -17.61 19.43
C VAL A 4 7.98 -18.65 18.54
N SER A 5 8.82 -19.53 17.96
CA SER A 5 8.36 -20.77 17.34
C SER A 5 7.94 -21.74 18.46
N SER A 6 6.72 -22.25 18.38
CA SER A 6 6.21 -23.25 19.32
C SER A 6 6.92 -24.60 19.14
N LYS A 7 8.10 -24.80 19.75
CA LYS A 7 8.66 -26.11 19.96
C LYS A 7 8.17 -26.64 21.31
N LYS A 8 7.62 -27.86 21.27
CA LYS A 8 7.19 -28.64 22.44
C LYS A 8 8.26 -28.60 23.53
N LEU A 9 7.91 -28.06 24.67
CA LEU A 9 8.70 -28.20 25.90
C LEU A 9 8.64 -29.65 26.36
N TYR A 10 9.80 -30.33 26.35
CA TYR A 10 9.98 -31.60 27.04
C TYR A 10 9.99 -31.33 28.55
N TYR A 11 9.10 -32.01 29.22
CA TYR A 11 8.96 -32.01 30.67
C TYR A 11 10.12 -32.77 31.31
N ASN A 12 10.85 -32.11 32.20
CA ASN A 12 11.85 -32.77 33.06
C ASN A 12 11.35 -32.73 34.54
N PRO A 13 11.08 -33.86 35.18
CA PRO A 13 10.52 -33.86 36.50
C PRO A 13 11.63 -33.82 37.56
N LEU A 14 12.04 -32.63 38.02
CA LEU A 14 12.72 -32.50 39.31
C LEU A 14 11.99 -31.44 40.14
N ASN A 15 11.37 -31.95 41.14
CA ASN A 15 10.70 -31.36 42.27
C ASN A 15 11.41 -30.13 42.85
N ILE A 16 10.88 -28.94 42.70
CA ILE A 16 11.18 -27.79 43.57
C ILE A 16 9.83 -27.07 43.83
N SER A 17 9.53 -27.03 45.12
CA SER A 17 8.36 -26.48 45.76
C SER A 17 7.98 -25.04 45.38
N PHE A 18 6.72 -24.85 45.06
CA PHE A 18 5.81 -23.72 45.22
C PHE A 18 6.38 -22.36 45.60
N LEU A 19 6.53 -21.54 44.59
CA LEU A 19 6.17 -20.11 44.60
C LEU A 19 5.07 -19.92 43.54
N PRO A 20 3.97 -19.22 43.81
CA PRO A 20 3.01 -18.88 42.77
C PRO A 20 3.69 -17.85 41.87
N ILE A 21 4.25 -18.33 40.76
CA ILE A 21 4.60 -17.44 39.68
C ILE A 21 3.27 -16.85 39.21
N LEU A 22 3.01 -15.60 39.58
CA LEU A 22 2.01 -14.78 38.94
C LEU A 22 2.35 -14.77 37.46
N THR A 23 1.75 -15.68 36.70
CA THR A 23 1.83 -15.68 35.23
C THR A 23 1.04 -14.49 34.74
N VAL A 24 1.66 -13.32 34.74
CA VAL A 24 1.17 -12.20 33.95
C VAL A 24 1.19 -12.70 32.53
N SER A 25 0.03 -13.03 31.98
CA SER A 25 -0.07 -13.42 30.59
C SER A 25 0.38 -12.23 29.75
N PRO A 26 1.46 -12.37 28.96
CA PRO A 26 1.95 -11.25 28.18
C PRO A 26 0.82 -10.77 27.25
N MET A 27 0.58 -9.47 27.23
CA MET A 27 -0.42 -8.89 26.34
C MET A 27 0.02 -9.18 24.90
N GLN A 28 -0.81 -9.93 24.19
CA GLN A 28 -0.56 -10.32 22.81
C GLN A 28 -1.53 -9.57 21.90
N ILE A 29 -1.01 -8.73 21.02
CA ILE A 29 -1.81 -8.13 19.95
C ILE A 29 -1.67 -9.02 18.72
N VAL A 30 -2.74 -9.75 18.39
CA VAL A 30 -2.80 -10.60 17.19
C VAL A 30 -3.36 -9.79 16.04
N PHE A 31 -2.59 -9.65 14.98
CA PHE A 31 -3.00 -9.00 13.74
C PHE A 31 -3.80 -9.99 12.88
N SER A 32 -5.10 -9.73 12.70
CA SER A 32 -5.93 -10.45 11.73
C SER A 32 -5.91 -9.68 10.40
N PRO A 33 -5.52 -10.33 9.28
CA PRO A 33 -5.51 -9.71 7.96
C PRO A 33 -6.86 -9.06 7.61
N GLU A 34 -7.97 -9.72 7.95
CA GLU A 34 -9.32 -9.24 7.69
C GLU A 34 -9.67 -7.98 8.49
N LYS A 35 -9.23 -7.91 9.76
CA LYS A 35 -9.47 -6.71 10.59
C LYS A 35 -8.67 -5.52 10.08
N VAL A 36 -7.39 -5.75 9.73
CA VAL A 36 -6.53 -4.68 9.17
C VAL A 36 -7.13 -4.17 7.86
N ALA A 37 -7.45 -5.05 6.91
CA ALA A 37 -8.05 -4.66 5.65
C ALA A 37 -9.38 -3.91 5.85
N ARG A 38 -10.23 -4.35 6.78
CA ARG A 38 -11.50 -3.68 7.08
C ARG A 38 -11.30 -2.27 7.64
N VAL A 39 -10.34 -2.07 8.54
CA VAL A 39 -10.02 -0.73 9.06
C VAL A 39 -9.55 0.19 7.94
N LEU A 40 -8.63 -0.29 7.09
CA LEU A 40 -8.13 0.48 5.95
C LEU A 40 -9.25 0.82 4.95
N LEU A 41 -10.17 -0.13 4.68
CA LEU A 41 -11.34 0.12 3.84
C LEU A 41 -12.27 1.20 4.42
N TRP A 42 -12.50 1.21 5.72
CA TRP A 42 -13.28 2.26 6.36
C TRP A 42 -12.61 3.64 6.26
N ILE A 43 -11.28 3.69 6.39
CA ILE A 43 -10.53 4.95 6.19
C ILE A 43 -10.69 5.42 4.75
N VAL A 44 -10.50 4.56 3.75
CA VAL A 44 -10.66 4.92 2.32
C VAL A 44 -12.09 5.35 2.03
N ALA A 45 -13.10 4.65 2.54
CA ALA A 45 -14.49 5.04 2.39
C ALA A 45 -14.75 6.44 2.96
N PHE A 46 -14.24 6.73 4.15
CA PHE A 46 -14.33 8.06 4.75
C PHE A 46 -13.64 9.14 3.90
N LEU A 47 -12.41 8.90 3.43
CA LEU A 47 -11.67 9.85 2.60
C LEU A 47 -12.38 10.13 1.27
N THR A 48 -12.90 9.08 0.62
CA THR A 48 -13.65 9.20 -0.64
C THR A 48 -14.95 9.97 -0.44
N ILE A 49 -15.68 9.72 0.63
CA ILE A 49 -16.92 10.48 0.97
C ILE A 49 -16.57 11.94 1.25
N ALA A 50 -15.53 12.20 2.04
CA ALA A 50 -15.11 13.56 2.36
C ALA A 50 -14.70 14.34 1.10
N ASN A 51 -13.92 13.72 0.19
CA ASN A 51 -13.60 14.30 -1.11
C ASN A 51 -14.87 14.60 -1.93
N THR A 52 -15.76 13.61 -2.07
CA THR A 52 -16.98 13.74 -2.87
C THR A 52 -17.85 14.88 -2.35
N LEU A 53 -18.04 14.98 -1.03
CA LEU A 53 -18.78 16.09 -0.43
C LEU A 53 -18.09 17.43 -0.67
N GLY A 54 -16.76 17.47 -0.60
CA GLY A 54 -15.97 18.66 -0.95
C GLY A 54 -16.18 19.10 -2.40
N GLN A 55 -16.17 18.14 -3.36
CA GLN A 55 -16.38 18.43 -4.79
C GLN A 55 -17.82 18.88 -5.07
N ILE A 56 -18.81 18.26 -4.44
CA ILE A 56 -20.22 18.72 -4.52
C ILE A 56 -20.32 20.16 -3.99
N SER A 57 -19.74 20.47 -2.85
CA SER A 57 -19.73 21.83 -2.27
C SER A 57 -19.08 22.84 -3.22
N HIS A 58 -17.98 22.46 -3.85
CA HIS A 58 -17.26 23.31 -4.81
C HIS A 58 -18.10 23.58 -6.07
N HIS A 59 -18.57 22.53 -6.74
CA HIS A 59 -19.22 22.65 -8.05
C HIS A 59 -20.66 23.16 -7.99
N PHE A 60 -21.44 22.78 -6.99
CA PHE A 60 -22.88 23.14 -6.92
C PHE A 60 -23.19 24.35 -6.04
N PHE A 61 -22.35 24.60 -5.00
CA PHE A 61 -22.58 25.68 -4.04
C PHE A 61 -21.54 26.81 -4.13
N GLY A 62 -20.53 26.68 -5.00
CA GLY A 62 -19.48 27.69 -5.17
C GLY A 62 -18.54 27.83 -3.98
N HIS A 63 -18.60 26.93 -3.00
CA HIS A 63 -17.75 26.97 -1.81
C HIS A 63 -16.41 26.30 -2.06
N SER A 64 -15.50 26.97 -2.76
CA SER A 64 -14.17 26.41 -3.12
C SER A 64 -13.26 26.11 -1.93
N ARG A 65 -13.47 26.69 -0.77
CA ARG A 65 -12.57 26.54 0.38
C ARG A 65 -13.16 25.85 1.59
N LEU A 66 -14.42 26.08 1.91
CA LEU A 66 -15.15 25.53 3.08
C LEU A 66 -14.24 25.33 4.32
N PHE A 67 -13.69 26.43 4.85
CA PHE A 67 -12.69 26.43 5.95
C PHE A 67 -11.42 25.62 5.64
N GLY A 68 -11.05 25.43 4.37
CA GLY A 68 -9.89 24.64 3.96
C GLY A 68 -10.17 23.13 3.82
N MET A 69 -11.35 22.65 4.21
CA MET A 69 -11.67 21.22 4.20
C MET A 69 -11.68 20.61 2.79
N VAL A 70 -12.15 21.37 1.78
CA VAL A 70 -12.15 20.93 0.39
C VAL A 70 -10.73 20.62 -0.08
N TYR A 71 -9.75 21.46 0.30
CA TYR A 71 -8.34 21.23 -0.03
C TYR A 71 -7.73 20.09 0.76
N LEU A 72 -8.08 19.98 2.05
CA LEU A 72 -7.48 19.02 2.96
C LEU A 72 -7.86 17.57 2.59
N PHE A 73 -9.08 17.35 2.08
CA PHE A 73 -9.58 16.02 1.71
C PHE A 73 -9.64 15.78 0.20
N ASN A 74 -9.07 16.67 -0.62
CA ASN A 74 -9.04 16.47 -2.06
C ASN A 74 -8.08 15.32 -2.43
N LEU A 75 -8.60 14.28 -3.07
CA LEU A 75 -7.86 13.10 -3.50
C LEU A 75 -6.80 13.42 -4.56
N ASN A 76 -7.11 14.33 -5.48
CA ASN A 76 -6.20 14.74 -6.56
C ASN A 76 -5.15 15.78 -6.11
N ARG A 77 -4.96 15.94 -4.83
CA ARG A 77 -4.05 16.96 -4.33
C ARG A 77 -2.93 16.36 -3.50
N GLU A 78 -1.73 16.71 -3.87
CA GLU A 78 -0.57 16.47 -3.02
C GLU A 78 -0.68 17.24 -1.70
N TRP A 79 -0.04 16.72 -0.65
CA TRP A 79 -0.06 17.31 0.70
C TRP A 79 -1.47 17.39 1.30
N SER A 80 -2.35 16.50 0.87
CA SER A 80 -3.68 16.27 1.42
C SER A 80 -3.68 15.10 2.42
N VAL A 81 -4.76 14.95 3.19
CA VAL A 81 -4.92 13.78 4.07
C VAL A 81 -4.96 12.47 3.28
N PRO A 82 -5.67 12.37 2.13
CA PRO A 82 -5.61 11.20 1.27
C PRO A 82 -4.21 10.86 0.76
N SER A 83 -3.46 11.83 0.25
CA SER A 83 -2.09 11.62 -0.24
C SER A 83 -1.16 11.12 0.89
N PHE A 84 -1.27 11.72 2.08
CA PHE A 84 -0.54 11.22 3.25
C PHE A 84 -0.92 9.77 3.60
N TYR A 85 -2.22 9.44 3.55
CA TYR A 85 -2.69 8.08 3.79
C TYR A 85 -2.15 7.09 2.75
N ALA A 86 -2.20 7.44 1.46
CA ALA A 86 -1.71 6.60 0.36
C ALA A 86 -0.21 6.29 0.54
N SER A 87 0.61 7.33 0.73
CA SER A 87 2.04 7.19 1.02
C SER A 87 2.31 6.30 2.25
N PHE A 88 1.57 6.51 3.34
CA PHE A 88 1.71 5.68 4.55
C PHE A 88 1.31 4.23 4.30
N ALA A 89 0.26 3.96 3.52
CA ALA A 89 -0.18 2.61 3.18
C ALA A 89 0.86 1.88 2.31
N VAL A 90 1.49 2.57 1.34
CA VAL A 90 2.59 2.03 0.54
C VAL A 90 3.84 1.77 1.41
N LEU A 91 4.17 2.69 2.32
CA LEU A 91 5.24 2.48 3.31
C LEU A 91 4.96 1.26 4.19
N PHE A 92 3.72 1.07 4.60
CA PHE A 92 3.34 -0.13 5.38
C PHE A 92 3.54 -1.42 4.58
N CYS A 93 3.26 -1.43 3.26
CA CYS A 93 3.64 -2.54 2.38
C CYS A 93 5.15 -2.81 2.42
N SER A 94 5.98 -1.76 2.32
CA SER A 94 7.44 -1.89 2.40
C SER A 94 7.90 -2.51 3.72
N LEU A 95 7.32 -2.10 4.84
CA LEU A 95 7.63 -2.65 6.16
C LEU A 95 7.23 -4.14 6.28
N LEU A 96 6.06 -4.52 5.78
CA LEU A 96 5.63 -5.92 5.74
C LEU A 96 6.54 -6.77 4.86
N LEU A 97 6.92 -6.28 3.68
CA LEU A 97 7.86 -6.93 2.77
C LEU A 97 9.24 -7.10 3.41
N THR A 98 9.73 -6.07 4.11
CA THR A 98 11.00 -6.13 4.86
C THR A 98 10.95 -7.21 5.96
N LEU A 99 9.82 -7.29 6.67
CA LEU A 99 9.64 -8.30 7.71
C LEU A 99 9.62 -9.72 7.12
N ILE A 100 8.92 -9.92 5.99
CA ILE A 100 8.91 -11.19 5.26
C ILE A 100 10.34 -11.54 4.82
N ALA A 101 11.03 -10.59 4.20
CA ALA A 101 12.42 -10.76 3.76
C ALA A 101 13.36 -11.15 4.89
N TRP A 102 13.22 -10.50 6.05
CA TRP A 102 14.01 -10.80 7.24
C TRP A 102 13.77 -12.23 7.74
N VAL A 103 12.52 -12.70 7.75
CA VAL A 103 12.20 -14.08 8.17
C VAL A 103 12.79 -15.10 7.18
N HIS A 104 12.64 -14.86 5.85
CA HIS A 104 13.27 -15.71 4.83
C HIS A 104 14.79 -15.74 4.94
N HIS A 105 15.40 -14.58 5.20
CA HIS A 105 16.85 -14.50 5.42
C HIS A 105 17.29 -15.30 6.64
N ARG A 106 16.55 -15.23 7.76
CA ARG A 106 16.83 -16.02 8.97
C ARG A 106 16.68 -17.53 8.78
N ARG A 107 15.87 -17.94 7.79
CA ARG A 107 15.69 -19.35 7.40
C ARG A 107 16.65 -19.79 6.29
N GLU A 108 17.59 -18.93 5.90
CA GLU A 108 18.58 -19.17 4.83
C GLU A 108 17.96 -19.50 3.46
N GLU A 109 16.74 -19.03 3.22
CA GLU A 109 16.04 -19.26 1.96
C GLU A 109 16.51 -18.29 0.88
N VAL A 110 16.67 -18.79 -0.36
CA VAL A 110 17.23 -18.00 -1.48
C VAL A 110 16.36 -16.81 -1.86
N ASP A 111 15.06 -16.89 -1.62
CA ASP A 111 14.09 -15.90 -2.06
C ASP A 111 14.06 -14.59 -1.25
N PHE A 112 14.82 -14.50 -0.13
CA PHE A 112 14.88 -13.28 0.68
C PHE A 112 15.29 -12.04 -0.12
N LYS A 113 16.16 -12.20 -1.14
CA LYS A 113 16.64 -11.08 -1.99
C LYS A 113 15.50 -10.45 -2.80
N TYR A 114 14.59 -11.27 -3.29
CA TYR A 114 13.41 -10.78 -4.03
C TYR A 114 12.46 -10.01 -3.10
N TRP A 115 12.24 -10.51 -1.89
CA TRP A 115 11.42 -9.82 -0.89
C TRP A 115 12.03 -8.46 -0.49
N TYR A 116 13.37 -8.40 -0.26
CA TYR A 116 14.06 -7.12 -0.01
C TYR A 116 13.98 -6.19 -1.21
N GLY A 117 14.16 -6.69 -2.42
CA GLY A 117 14.01 -5.89 -3.63
C GLY A 117 12.61 -5.28 -3.76
N MET A 118 11.56 -6.05 -3.49
CA MET A 118 10.19 -5.52 -3.44
C MET A 118 10.03 -4.48 -2.32
N ALA A 119 10.59 -4.73 -1.14
CA ALA A 119 10.54 -3.77 -0.04
C ALA A 119 11.16 -2.42 -0.42
N VAL A 120 12.31 -2.44 -1.10
CA VAL A 120 12.96 -1.21 -1.60
C VAL A 120 12.12 -0.51 -2.66
N ILE A 121 11.53 -1.26 -3.61
CA ILE A 121 10.64 -0.69 -4.63
C ILE A 121 9.45 0.02 -3.94
N PHE A 122 8.79 -0.62 -2.99
CA PHE A 122 7.67 -0.02 -2.27
C PHE A 122 8.08 1.15 -1.38
N LEU A 123 9.31 1.14 -0.83
CA LEU A 123 9.85 2.30 -0.11
C LEU A 123 10.03 3.51 -1.05
N LEU A 124 10.59 3.28 -2.23
CA LEU A 124 10.77 4.33 -3.23
C LEU A 124 9.43 4.86 -3.71
N LEU A 125 8.44 3.98 -3.95
CA LEU A 125 7.08 4.39 -4.29
C LEU A 125 6.42 5.20 -3.17
N ALA A 126 6.62 4.84 -1.90
CA ALA A 126 6.07 5.60 -0.77
C ALA A 126 6.67 7.01 -0.66
N ILE A 127 7.97 7.14 -0.95
CA ILE A 127 8.66 8.45 -0.99
C ILE A 127 8.13 9.26 -2.17
N ASP A 128 7.98 8.64 -3.33
CA ASP A 128 7.49 9.27 -4.54
C ASP A 128 6.06 9.78 -4.38
N GLU A 129 5.19 8.97 -3.81
CA GLU A 129 3.79 9.29 -3.49
C GLU A 129 3.65 10.53 -2.59
N TYR A 130 4.59 10.70 -1.63
CA TYR A 130 4.58 11.86 -0.75
C TYR A 130 5.21 13.10 -1.35
N THR A 131 6.27 12.92 -2.16
CA THR A 131 7.13 14.02 -2.63
C THR A 131 6.85 14.46 -4.06
N ASP A 132 6.07 13.66 -4.80
CA ASP A 132 5.77 13.89 -6.22
C ASP A 132 7.02 14.08 -7.09
N ILE A 133 8.08 13.32 -6.78
CA ILE A 133 9.34 13.39 -7.50
C ILE A 133 9.16 13.03 -8.98
N HIS A 134 8.33 12.03 -9.27
CA HIS A 134 8.09 11.56 -10.63
C HIS A 134 7.56 12.69 -11.53
N ASN A 135 6.57 13.46 -11.09
CA ASN A 135 6.04 14.58 -11.89
C ASN A 135 7.10 15.66 -12.11
N ARG A 136 7.93 15.94 -11.11
CA ARG A 136 9.00 16.95 -11.22
C ARG A 136 10.12 16.51 -12.16
N ILE A 137 10.52 15.24 -12.11
CA ILE A 137 11.56 14.69 -13.00
C ILE A 137 11.07 14.64 -14.46
N PHE A 138 9.78 14.30 -14.67
CA PHE A 138 9.23 14.19 -16.02
C PHE A 138 8.72 15.51 -16.61
N GLU A 139 8.69 16.60 -15.87
CA GLU A 139 8.25 17.92 -16.37
C GLU A 139 9.00 18.37 -17.65
N PRO A 140 10.34 18.23 -17.75
CA PRO A 140 11.04 18.56 -19.00
C PRO A 140 10.63 17.68 -20.18
N VAL A 141 10.42 16.36 -19.94
CA VAL A 141 9.98 15.41 -20.96
C VAL A 141 8.53 15.71 -21.36
N ARG A 142 7.67 16.01 -20.39
CA ARG A 142 6.28 16.42 -20.62
C ARG A 142 6.20 17.66 -21.47
N SER A 143 7.03 18.67 -21.20
CA SER A 143 7.09 19.91 -21.96
C SER A 143 7.50 19.68 -23.42
N TYR A 144 8.48 18.80 -23.67
CA TYR A 144 8.89 18.40 -25.01
C TYR A 144 7.78 17.64 -25.75
N LEU A 145 7.17 16.66 -25.12
CA LEU A 145 6.09 15.85 -25.69
C LEU A 145 4.82 16.67 -25.91
N LYS A 146 4.60 17.71 -25.08
CA LYS A 146 3.57 18.73 -25.30
C LYS A 146 3.72 19.41 -26.64
N ALA A 147 4.94 19.81 -26.99
CA ALA A 147 5.21 20.49 -28.24
C ALA A 147 4.89 19.63 -29.49
N ILE A 148 4.90 18.30 -29.36
CA ILE A 148 4.60 17.36 -30.46
C ILE A 148 3.21 16.68 -30.31
N GLY A 149 2.36 17.16 -29.40
CA GLY A 149 0.97 16.67 -29.24
C GLY A 149 0.80 15.33 -28.52
N LEU A 150 1.84 14.82 -27.83
CA LEU A 150 1.85 13.51 -27.15
C LEU A 150 1.81 13.61 -25.60
N ILE A 151 1.21 14.65 -25.05
CA ILE A 151 1.28 14.98 -23.62
C ILE A 151 0.78 13.86 -22.73
N SER A 152 -0.41 13.33 -23.04
CA SER A 152 -1.12 12.37 -22.18
C SER A 152 -0.40 11.02 -22.05
N TYR A 153 0.61 10.77 -22.87
CA TYR A 153 1.31 9.48 -22.95
C TYR A 153 2.76 9.53 -22.45
N ALA A 154 3.24 10.70 -22.04
CA ALA A 154 4.66 10.90 -21.69
C ALA A 154 5.14 9.93 -20.59
N TRP A 155 4.37 9.78 -19.55
CA TRP A 155 4.68 8.94 -18.40
C TRP A 155 4.59 7.44 -18.73
N LEU A 156 3.69 7.03 -19.65
CA LEU A 156 3.58 5.64 -20.09
C LEU A 156 4.85 5.13 -20.73
N LEU A 157 5.57 6.00 -21.47
CA LEU A 157 6.84 5.64 -22.14
C LEU A 157 7.93 5.23 -21.16
N VAL A 158 7.83 5.65 -19.92
CA VAL A 158 8.79 5.30 -18.86
C VAL A 158 8.26 4.20 -17.95
N TYR A 159 7.02 4.34 -17.46
CA TYR A 159 6.47 3.40 -16.47
C TYR A 159 6.15 2.03 -17.05
N VAL A 160 5.64 1.93 -18.29
CA VAL A 160 5.32 0.63 -18.90
C VAL A 160 6.58 -0.22 -19.11
N PRO A 161 7.68 0.28 -19.71
CA PRO A 161 8.93 -0.48 -19.78
C PRO A 161 9.49 -0.85 -18.41
N LEU A 162 9.44 0.05 -17.43
CA LEU A 162 9.89 -0.22 -16.07
C LEU A 162 9.09 -1.37 -15.43
N LEU A 163 7.76 -1.33 -15.53
CA LEU A 163 6.88 -2.40 -15.05
C LEU A 163 7.18 -3.74 -15.73
N LEU A 164 7.42 -3.72 -17.05
CA LEU A 164 7.78 -4.93 -17.81
C LEU A 164 9.12 -5.50 -17.33
N VAL A 165 10.12 -4.67 -17.09
CA VAL A 165 11.42 -5.09 -16.56
C VAL A 165 11.25 -5.71 -15.17
N ILE A 166 10.51 -5.06 -14.28
CA ILE A 166 10.22 -5.59 -12.94
C ILE A 166 9.47 -6.93 -13.05
N ALA A 167 8.44 -7.01 -13.89
CA ALA A 167 7.68 -8.25 -14.10
C ALA A 167 8.56 -9.40 -14.62
N LEU A 168 9.49 -9.12 -15.54
CA LEU A 168 10.45 -10.09 -16.06
C LEU A 168 11.43 -10.58 -14.99
N ILE A 169 11.95 -9.68 -14.15
CA ILE A 169 12.86 -10.02 -13.05
C ILE A 169 12.13 -10.91 -12.04
N TYR A 170 10.90 -10.53 -11.67
CA TYR A 170 10.14 -11.19 -10.61
C TYR A 170 9.34 -12.41 -11.07
N ARG A 171 9.17 -12.67 -12.38
CA ARG A 171 8.33 -13.75 -12.91
C ARG A 171 8.62 -15.13 -12.32
N ARG A 172 9.93 -15.48 -12.18
CA ARG A 172 10.34 -16.78 -11.63
C ARG A 172 10.11 -16.86 -10.13
N PHE A 173 10.32 -15.77 -9.42
CA PHE A 173 10.04 -15.66 -8.00
C PHE A 173 8.53 -15.78 -7.73
N LEU A 174 7.71 -14.99 -8.42
CA LEU A 174 6.25 -15.05 -8.29
C LEU A 174 5.71 -16.46 -8.57
N ALA A 175 6.23 -17.15 -9.59
CA ALA A 175 5.79 -18.50 -9.93
C ALA A 175 6.07 -19.55 -8.81
N ARG A 176 6.99 -19.26 -7.87
CA ARG A 176 7.27 -20.13 -6.71
C ARG A 176 6.36 -19.87 -5.51
N LEU A 177 5.67 -18.73 -5.48
CA LEU A 177 4.78 -18.40 -4.38
C LEU A 177 3.54 -19.32 -4.37
N PRO A 178 2.88 -19.49 -3.22
CA PRO A 178 1.62 -20.22 -3.12
C PRO A 178 0.56 -19.63 -4.06
N LYS A 179 -0.18 -20.49 -4.77
CA LYS A 179 -1.22 -20.06 -5.72
C LYS A 179 -2.21 -19.03 -5.17
N PRO A 180 -2.72 -19.12 -3.92
CA PRO A 180 -3.58 -18.09 -3.35
C PRO A 180 -2.89 -16.72 -3.24
N THR A 181 -1.60 -16.71 -2.86
CA THR A 181 -0.81 -15.47 -2.74
C THR A 181 -0.62 -14.80 -4.10
N ILE A 182 -0.26 -15.57 -5.13
CA ILE A 182 -0.11 -15.05 -6.50
C ILE A 182 -1.42 -14.43 -6.99
N LYS A 183 -2.56 -15.12 -6.80
CA LYS A 183 -3.86 -14.61 -7.21
C LYS A 183 -4.17 -13.26 -6.56
N LEU A 184 -3.92 -13.12 -5.27
CA LEU A 184 -4.13 -11.87 -4.55
C LEU A 184 -3.17 -10.77 -5.01
N PHE A 185 -1.88 -11.09 -5.25
CA PHE A 185 -0.90 -10.13 -5.76
C PHE A 185 -1.28 -9.62 -7.14
N VAL A 186 -1.65 -10.54 -8.05
CA VAL A 186 -2.07 -10.17 -9.41
C VAL A 186 -3.35 -9.33 -9.35
N LEU A 187 -4.33 -9.72 -8.54
CA LEU A 187 -5.58 -8.98 -8.41
C LEU A 187 -5.33 -7.57 -7.85
N ALA A 188 -4.52 -7.46 -6.81
CA ALA A 188 -4.12 -6.16 -6.24
C ALA A 188 -3.43 -5.27 -7.28
N GLY A 189 -2.46 -5.83 -8.02
CA GLY A 189 -1.76 -5.12 -9.09
C GLY A 189 -2.68 -4.71 -10.23
N VAL A 190 -3.61 -5.57 -10.65
CA VAL A 190 -4.59 -5.23 -11.70
C VAL A 190 -5.50 -4.09 -11.27
N VAL A 191 -6.04 -4.14 -10.04
CA VAL A 191 -6.91 -3.07 -9.52
C VAL A 191 -6.16 -1.76 -9.45
N TYR A 192 -4.92 -1.76 -8.95
CA TYR A 192 -4.06 -0.58 -8.92
C TYR A 192 -3.81 -0.02 -10.33
N LEU A 193 -3.39 -0.87 -11.28
CA LEU A 193 -3.06 -0.44 -12.65
C LEU A 193 -4.30 0.01 -13.45
N VAL A 194 -5.48 -0.53 -13.15
CA VAL A 194 -6.75 -0.02 -13.73
C VAL A 194 -6.99 1.43 -13.31
N GLY A 195 -6.72 1.78 -12.06
CA GLY A 195 -6.74 3.18 -11.60
C GLY A 195 -5.66 3.99 -12.29
N ALA A 196 -4.41 3.71 -11.93
CA ALA A 196 -3.23 4.47 -12.30
C ALA A 196 -3.00 4.62 -13.82
N ILE A 197 -3.42 3.66 -14.62
CA ILE A 197 -3.25 3.70 -16.08
C ILE A 197 -4.60 3.86 -16.79
N GLY A 198 -5.55 2.96 -16.49
CA GLY A 198 -6.80 2.87 -17.25
C GLY A 198 -7.67 4.09 -17.07
N ILE A 199 -8.03 4.41 -15.83
CA ILE A 199 -8.92 5.54 -15.51
C ILE A 199 -8.22 6.86 -15.77
N ASN A 200 -6.94 6.99 -15.42
CA ASN A 200 -6.12 8.16 -15.67
C ASN A 200 -6.09 8.55 -17.15
N LEU A 201 -5.81 7.59 -18.05
CA LEU A 201 -5.79 7.85 -19.50
C LEU A 201 -7.14 8.30 -20.04
N ILE A 202 -8.23 7.69 -19.56
CA ILE A 202 -9.58 8.07 -19.97
C ILE A 202 -9.88 9.49 -19.45
N GLY A 203 -9.59 9.75 -18.18
CA GLY A 203 -9.76 11.06 -17.55
C GLY A 203 -9.00 12.16 -18.28
N ASP A 204 -7.73 11.96 -18.57
CA ASP A 204 -6.91 12.93 -19.30
C ASP A 204 -7.44 13.21 -20.71
N GLN A 205 -7.91 12.21 -21.42
CA GLN A 205 -8.44 12.39 -22.77
C GLN A 205 -9.74 13.22 -22.80
N TYR A 206 -10.64 12.99 -21.85
CA TYR A 206 -11.95 13.66 -21.83
C TYR A 206 -11.93 15.02 -21.15
N THR A 207 -10.99 15.26 -20.22
CA THR A 207 -11.01 16.45 -19.36
C THR A 207 -9.84 17.40 -19.58
N TYR A 208 -9.01 17.14 -20.58
CA TYR A 208 -7.78 17.89 -20.86
C TYR A 208 -7.99 19.41 -20.96
N GLN A 209 -9.14 19.86 -21.48
CA GLN A 209 -9.47 21.29 -21.64
C GLN A 209 -10.27 21.87 -20.47
N GLU A 210 -10.84 21.04 -19.60
CA GLU A 210 -11.79 21.45 -18.55
C GLU A 210 -11.44 20.80 -17.20
N ARG A 211 -10.24 21.10 -16.67
CA ARG A 211 -9.77 20.55 -15.37
C ARG A 211 -10.65 20.93 -14.17
N ASP A 212 -11.43 21.98 -14.27
CA ASP A 212 -12.38 22.40 -13.24
C ASP A 212 -13.78 21.75 -13.42
N ALA A 213 -13.95 20.88 -14.40
CA ALA A 213 -15.22 20.21 -14.63
C ALA A 213 -15.51 19.12 -13.59
N LEU A 214 -16.77 18.92 -13.29
CA LEU A 214 -17.23 17.83 -12.41
C LEU A 214 -16.77 16.46 -12.93
N SER A 215 -16.74 16.27 -14.26
CA SER A 215 -16.24 15.06 -14.91
C SER A 215 -14.80 14.72 -14.50
N TYR A 216 -13.91 15.72 -14.47
CA TYR A 216 -12.55 15.54 -14.00
C TYR A 216 -12.50 15.07 -12.55
N SER A 217 -13.35 15.68 -11.69
CA SER A 217 -13.45 15.28 -10.29
C SER A 217 -13.89 13.83 -10.09
N VAL A 218 -14.76 13.33 -10.97
CA VAL A 218 -15.20 11.92 -10.95
C VAL A 218 -14.07 10.99 -11.39
N PHE A 219 -13.37 11.30 -12.49
CA PHE A 219 -12.29 10.44 -12.98
C PHE A 219 -11.16 10.29 -11.97
N TYR A 220 -10.63 11.39 -11.44
CA TYR A 220 -9.54 11.26 -10.46
C TYR A 220 -10.01 10.61 -9.15
N THR A 221 -11.27 10.80 -8.75
CA THR A 221 -11.79 10.10 -7.56
C THR A 221 -11.84 8.60 -7.76
N LEU A 222 -12.23 8.12 -8.95
CA LEU A 222 -12.24 6.71 -9.30
C LEU A 222 -10.82 6.13 -9.44
N GLU A 223 -9.91 6.89 -10.03
CA GLU A 223 -8.50 6.56 -10.16
C GLU A 223 -7.88 6.31 -8.79
N GLU A 224 -7.90 7.32 -7.92
CA GLU A 224 -7.36 7.25 -6.56
C GLU A 224 -8.01 6.16 -5.70
N LEU A 225 -9.32 5.99 -5.85
CA LEU A 225 -10.04 4.91 -5.16
C LEU A 225 -9.51 3.52 -5.59
N CYS A 226 -9.31 3.29 -6.89
CA CYS A 226 -8.76 2.04 -7.39
C CYS A 226 -7.33 1.81 -6.89
N GLU A 227 -6.50 2.85 -6.85
CA GLU A 227 -5.14 2.75 -6.33
C GLU A 227 -5.12 2.39 -4.84
N MET A 228 -5.87 3.12 -4.02
CA MET A 228 -5.98 2.82 -2.59
C MET A 228 -6.53 1.41 -2.33
N LEU A 229 -7.53 0.95 -3.11
CA LEU A 229 -8.07 -0.41 -3.01
C LEU A 229 -7.01 -1.46 -3.41
N GLY A 230 -6.26 -1.23 -4.47
CA GLY A 230 -5.15 -2.08 -4.89
C GLY A 230 -4.11 -2.24 -3.79
N ILE A 231 -3.71 -1.13 -3.14
CA ILE A 231 -2.77 -1.14 -2.01
C ILE A 231 -3.33 -1.93 -0.82
N ILE A 232 -4.61 -1.73 -0.46
CA ILE A 232 -5.26 -2.49 0.64
C ILE A 232 -5.28 -3.98 0.34
N MET A 233 -5.60 -4.37 -0.90
CA MET A 233 -5.58 -5.77 -1.33
C MET A 233 -4.18 -6.36 -1.26
N PHE A 234 -3.15 -5.58 -1.59
CA PHE A 234 -1.76 -6.02 -1.48
C PHE A 234 -1.33 -6.18 -0.01
N ILE A 235 -1.69 -5.24 0.89
CA ILE A 235 -1.48 -5.37 2.34
C ILE A 235 -2.15 -6.64 2.86
N TYR A 236 -3.41 -6.87 2.48
CA TYR A 236 -4.13 -8.08 2.86
C TYR A 236 -3.42 -9.35 2.39
N ALA A 237 -2.94 -9.36 1.15
CA ALA A 237 -2.22 -10.49 0.58
C ALA A 237 -0.90 -10.77 1.31
N LEU A 238 -0.14 -9.73 1.68
CA LEU A 238 1.08 -9.85 2.47
C LEU A 238 0.80 -10.41 3.87
N LEU A 239 -0.22 -9.90 4.55
CA LEU A 239 -0.62 -10.38 5.87
C LEU A 239 -1.09 -11.83 5.83
N LYS A 240 -1.86 -12.22 4.79
CA LYS A 240 -2.28 -13.63 4.57
C LYS A 240 -1.10 -14.54 4.28
N TYR A 241 -0.14 -14.09 3.49
CA TYR A 241 1.10 -14.82 3.27
C TYR A 241 1.86 -15.03 4.59
N MET A 242 1.99 -13.98 5.40
CA MET A 242 2.64 -14.06 6.70
C MET A 242 1.91 -15.01 7.65
N GLU A 243 0.58 -14.95 7.71
CA GLU A 243 -0.23 -15.86 8.54
C GLU A 243 0.01 -17.34 8.16
N GLY A 244 0.06 -17.64 6.86
CA GLY A 244 0.28 -19.01 6.35
C GLY A 244 1.71 -19.51 6.46
N TYR A 245 2.70 -18.60 6.31
CA TYR A 245 4.11 -18.96 6.26
C TYR A 245 4.85 -18.84 7.60
N ILE A 246 4.56 -17.77 8.36
CA ILE A 246 5.24 -17.46 9.64
C ILE A 246 4.42 -17.96 10.82
N GLY A 247 3.11 -18.12 10.65
CA GLY A 247 2.15 -18.32 11.71
C GLY A 247 1.53 -16.98 12.15
N ARG A 248 0.74 -17.00 13.22
CA ARG A 248 0.07 -15.80 13.73
C ARG A 248 1.10 -14.77 14.20
N LEU A 249 1.07 -13.58 13.61
CA LEU A 249 1.85 -12.44 14.08
C LEU A 249 1.24 -11.94 15.40
N ALA A 250 2.03 -12.00 16.47
CA ALA A 250 1.67 -11.41 17.73
C ALA A 250 2.79 -10.49 18.21
N LEU A 251 2.44 -9.26 18.59
CA LEU A 251 3.32 -8.40 19.38
C LEU A 251 3.21 -8.84 20.84
N VAL A 252 4.33 -9.32 21.38
CA VAL A 252 4.43 -9.71 22.79
C VAL A 252 5.17 -8.60 23.52
N PHE A 253 4.46 -7.91 24.40
CA PHE A 253 5.08 -6.94 25.32
C PHE A 253 5.61 -7.71 26.53
N LEU A 254 6.92 -7.77 26.65
CA LEU A 254 7.58 -8.30 27.84
C LEU A 254 7.76 -7.13 28.81
N ASP A 255 7.03 -7.15 29.90
CA ASP A 255 7.29 -6.23 31.00
C ASP A 255 8.61 -6.67 31.65
N ARG A 256 9.64 -5.84 31.52
CA ARG A 256 10.88 -6.03 32.28
C ARG A 256 10.62 -5.45 33.67
N GLU A 257 10.24 -6.29 34.59
CA GLU A 257 10.41 -5.94 36.00
C GLU A 257 11.87 -5.49 36.24
N LYS A 258 12.00 -4.29 36.78
CA LYS A 258 13.26 -3.74 37.25
C LYS A 258 13.71 -4.44 38.53
#